data_22c43423535dca4b8c88dc8efad8d407
#
_entry.id   22c43423535dca4b8c88dc8efad8d407
#
_cell.length_a   1.000
_cell.length_b   1.000
_cell.length_c   1.000
_cell.angle_alpha   90.00
_cell.angle_beta   90.00
_cell.angle_gamma   90.00
#
_symmetry.space_group_name_H-M   'P 1'
#
loop_
_entity.id
_entity.type
_entity.pdbx_description
1 polymer ?
#
loop_
_entity_poly.entity_id
_entity_poly.type
_entity_poly.pdbx_seq_one_letter_code
_entity_poly.pdbx_strand_id
1 'polypeptide(L)'
;MNGAGKSTTISIICGQLKKDGGSVTVCGENTDNAAERILSKIGVVFQGSVLDKALTVKENLKSRAALYGINGDSFKKRLFELSETLDFTDLLNRSVGKLSGGQRRRIDVARALLHKPEILILDEPTTGLDPQTRVTLWRAIENLRKTENMTVFLTTHYMEEAADADYVVILDSGKISACGTPIELKNKYTGDFITLYGANENEVSELSYPYEKIGDAYRVAVPDTAAATALIVKRPEIFRDYEITKGKMDDVFLTVTGKKLTGDENK
;
A
#
# COMPACT_ATOMS: atom_id res chain seq x y z
N MET A 1 -12.46 -4.94 -3.32
CA MET A 1 -12.31 -6.08 -4.24
C MET A 1 -11.82 -7.30 -3.50
N ASN A 2 -12.73 -7.98 -2.85
CA ASN A 2 -12.47 -9.27 -2.24
C ASN A 2 -12.44 -10.33 -3.35
N GLY A 3 -11.61 -11.36 -3.24
CA GLY A 3 -11.55 -12.47 -4.21
C GLY A 3 -10.48 -12.38 -5.31
N ALA A 4 -9.66 -11.33 -5.36
CA ALA A 4 -8.57 -11.26 -6.34
C ALA A 4 -7.39 -12.23 -6.08
N GLY A 5 -7.35 -12.90 -4.92
CA GLY A 5 -6.28 -13.84 -4.54
C GLY A 5 -5.17 -13.25 -3.66
N LYS A 6 -5.23 -11.97 -3.27
CA LYS A 6 -4.18 -11.31 -2.47
C LYS A 6 -3.91 -12.03 -1.14
N SER A 7 -4.90 -12.15 -0.28
CA SER A 7 -4.76 -12.79 1.03
C SER A 7 -4.48 -14.29 0.92
N THR A 8 -4.96 -14.96 -0.13
CA THR A 8 -4.62 -16.36 -0.43
C THR A 8 -3.12 -16.49 -0.71
N THR A 9 -2.55 -15.60 -1.53
CA THR A 9 -1.11 -15.58 -1.82
C THR A 9 -0.29 -15.36 -0.55
N ILE A 10 -0.67 -14.38 0.29
CA ILE A 10 -0.02 -14.16 1.59
C ILE A 10 -0.09 -15.41 2.48
N SER A 11 -1.26 -16.04 2.57
CA SER A 11 -1.44 -17.24 3.40
C SER A 11 -0.58 -18.41 2.94
N ILE A 12 -0.35 -18.55 1.62
CA ILE A 12 0.57 -19.56 1.07
C ILE A 12 2.03 -19.20 1.41
N ILE A 13 2.45 -17.94 1.23
CA ILE A 13 3.81 -17.48 1.56
C ILE A 13 4.10 -17.70 3.04
N CYS A 14 3.11 -17.44 3.91
CA CYS A 14 3.22 -17.62 5.36
C CYS A 14 3.02 -19.07 5.83
N GLY A 15 2.85 -20.03 4.92
CA GLY A 15 2.68 -21.45 5.27
C GLY A 15 1.34 -21.78 5.97
N GLN A 16 0.37 -20.85 5.95
CA GLN A 16 -0.96 -21.07 6.54
C GLN A 16 -1.90 -21.85 5.61
N LEU A 17 -1.65 -21.75 4.31
CA LEU A 17 -2.40 -22.45 3.28
C LEU A 17 -1.45 -23.23 2.39
N LYS A 18 -1.78 -24.48 2.12
CA LYS A 18 -1.02 -25.33 1.19
C LYS A 18 -1.31 -24.87 -0.25
N LYS A 19 -0.26 -24.74 -1.05
CA LYS A 19 -0.40 -24.47 -2.49
C LYS A 19 -0.81 -25.74 -3.24
N ASP A 20 -1.59 -25.59 -4.30
CA ASP A 20 -1.99 -26.70 -5.18
C ASP A 20 -0.90 -27.06 -6.19
N GLY A 21 0.00 -26.12 -6.50
CA GLY A 21 1.09 -26.34 -7.45
C GLY A 21 2.07 -25.18 -7.49
N GLY A 22 3.08 -25.27 -8.33
CA GLY A 22 4.14 -24.27 -8.47
C GLY A 22 5.15 -24.30 -7.32
N SER A 23 6.02 -23.29 -7.27
CA SER A 23 7.02 -23.11 -6.21
C SER A 23 6.95 -21.71 -5.62
N VAL A 24 7.26 -21.59 -4.33
CA VAL A 24 7.38 -20.30 -3.64
C VAL A 24 8.77 -20.22 -3.03
N THR A 25 9.49 -19.16 -3.37
CA THR A 25 10.85 -18.90 -2.87
C THR A 25 10.85 -17.57 -2.14
N VAL A 26 11.36 -17.57 -0.92
CA VAL A 26 11.45 -16.39 -0.05
C VAL A 26 12.87 -16.30 0.50
N CYS A 27 13.53 -15.15 0.37
CA CYS A 27 14.94 -14.97 0.75
C CYS A 27 15.87 -16.05 0.17
N GLY A 28 15.61 -16.48 -1.08
CA GLY A 28 16.39 -17.54 -1.77
C GLY A 28 16.07 -18.98 -1.33
N GLU A 29 15.18 -19.18 -0.37
CA GLU A 29 14.81 -20.49 0.15
C GLU A 29 13.40 -20.92 -0.29
N ASN A 30 13.23 -22.19 -0.67
CA ASN A 30 11.92 -22.73 -1.05
C ASN A 30 11.09 -23.06 0.20
N THR A 31 9.83 -22.60 0.23
CA THR A 31 8.92 -22.78 1.37
C THR A 31 8.61 -24.23 1.70
N ASP A 32 8.74 -25.15 0.74
CA ASP A 32 8.47 -26.57 0.97
C ASP A 32 9.53 -27.24 1.87
N ASN A 33 10.76 -26.72 1.86
CA ASN A 33 11.91 -27.35 2.53
C ASN A 33 12.46 -26.52 3.71
N ALA A 34 12.07 -25.24 3.83
CA ALA A 34 12.69 -24.30 4.77
C ALA A 34 11.66 -23.44 5.51
N ALA A 35 10.44 -23.94 5.72
CA ALA A 35 9.32 -23.15 6.26
C ALA A 35 9.67 -22.42 7.58
N GLU A 36 10.26 -23.12 8.55
CA GLU A 36 10.60 -22.50 9.84
C GLU A 36 11.65 -21.39 9.73
N ARG A 37 12.70 -21.61 8.89
CA ARG A 37 13.73 -20.60 8.64
C ARG A 37 13.15 -19.37 7.94
N ILE A 38 12.28 -19.59 6.96
CA ILE A 38 11.58 -18.51 6.24
C ILE A 38 10.69 -17.73 7.20
N LEU A 39 9.90 -18.42 8.03
CA LEU A 39 8.99 -17.77 8.98
C LEU A 39 9.74 -16.96 10.04
N SER A 40 10.98 -17.33 10.40
CA SER A 40 11.81 -16.53 11.31
C SER A 40 12.30 -15.22 10.67
N LYS A 41 12.28 -15.11 9.34
CA LYS A 41 12.69 -13.91 8.57
C LYS A 41 11.51 -13.02 8.18
N ILE A 42 10.28 -13.45 8.44
CA ILE A 42 9.07 -12.74 8.03
C ILE A 42 8.34 -12.18 9.25
N GLY A 43 8.01 -10.89 9.21
CA GLY A 43 7.01 -10.27 10.07
C GLY A 43 5.68 -10.16 9.31
N VAL A 44 4.56 -10.52 9.95
CA VAL A 44 3.25 -10.50 9.29
C VAL A 44 2.24 -9.72 10.10
N VAL A 45 1.53 -8.82 9.43
CA VAL A 45 0.36 -8.11 9.96
C VAL A 45 -0.84 -8.44 9.09
N PHE A 46 -1.75 -9.26 9.60
CA PHE A 46 -2.99 -9.59 8.92
C PHE A 46 -4.02 -8.47 9.02
N GLN A 47 -5.09 -8.54 8.24
CA GLN A 47 -6.19 -7.59 8.28
C GLN A 47 -6.82 -7.52 9.69
N GLY A 48 -7.04 -8.67 10.34
CA GLY A 48 -7.49 -8.75 11.72
C GLY A 48 -6.33 -8.68 12.72
N SER A 49 -6.52 -7.96 13.84
CA SER A 49 -5.56 -7.96 14.94
C SER A 49 -5.54 -9.30 15.66
N VAL A 50 -4.33 -9.80 15.95
CA VAL A 50 -4.09 -11.05 16.69
C VAL A 50 -3.65 -10.80 18.13
N LEU A 51 -3.74 -9.55 18.60
CA LEU A 51 -3.39 -9.17 19.96
C LEU A 51 -4.47 -9.62 20.97
N ASP A 52 -4.05 -10.11 22.12
CA ASP A 52 -4.96 -10.42 23.21
C ASP A 52 -5.49 -9.12 23.84
N LYS A 53 -6.81 -8.94 23.79
CA LYS A 53 -7.50 -7.75 24.29
C LYS A 53 -7.45 -7.61 25.82
N ALA A 54 -7.27 -8.70 26.55
CA ALA A 54 -7.21 -8.70 28.02
C ALA A 54 -5.86 -8.23 28.53
N LEU A 55 -4.77 -8.49 27.78
CA LEU A 55 -3.41 -8.13 28.14
C LEU A 55 -3.10 -6.66 27.81
N THR A 56 -2.10 -6.12 28.50
CA THR A 56 -1.50 -4.83 28.14
C THR A 56 -0.69 -4.94 26.84
N VAL A 57 -0.39 -3.80 26.22
CA VAL A 57 0.51 -3.72 25.06
C VAL A 57 1.84 -4.39 25.36
N LYS A 58 2.47 -4.05 26.51
CA LYS A 58 3.76 -4.60 26.93
C LYS A 58 3.73 -6.11 27.11
N GLU A 59 2.68 -6.66 27.72
CA GLU A 59 2.52 -8.10 27.91
C GLU A 59 2.34 -8.85 26.59
N ASN A 60 1.52 -8.34 25.66
CA ASN A 60 1.37 -8.88 24.32
C ASN A 60 2.73 -8.96 23.60
N LEU A 61 3.45 -7.84 23.57
CA LEU A 61 4.75 -7.76 22.89
C LEU A 61 5.80 -8.64 23.56
N LYS A 62 5.80 -8.72 24.91
CA LYS A 62 6.72 -9.58 25.68
C LYS A 62 6.50 -11.06 25.38
N SER A 63 5.24 -11.51 25.41
CA SER A 63 4.89 -12.90 25.09
C SER A 63 5.32 -13.28 23.66
N ARG A 64 5.12 -12.38 22.71
CA ARG A 64 5.54 -12.61 21.32
C ARG A 64 7.06 -12.61 21.17
N ALA A 65 7.77 -11.68 21.78
CA ALA A 65 9.23 -11.59 21.74
C ALA A 65 9.89 -12.86 22.29
N ALA A 66 9.33 -13.44 23.36
CA ALA A 66 9.82 -14.67 23.96
C ALA A 66 9.85 -15.85 22.99
N LEU A 67 8.92 -15.93 22.02
CA LEU A 67 8.91 -16.97 20.97
C LEU A 67 10.12 -16.89 20.04
N TYR A 68 10.76 -15.73 19.96
CA TYR A 68 12.00 -15.50 19.20
C TYR A 68 13.25 -15.47 20.10
N GLY A 69 13.14 -15.88 21.37
CA GLY A 69 14.25 -15.84 22.32
C GLY A 69 14.63 -14.42 22.78
N ILE A 70 13.82 -13.40 22.48
CA ILE A 70 14.08 -12.00 22.84
C ILE A 70 13.50 -11.74 24.24
N ASN A 71 14.38 -11.70 25.26
CA ASN A 71 14.00 -11.59 26.66
C ASN A 71 14.86 -10.55 27.40
N GLY A 72 14.52 -10.25 28.64
CA GLY A 72 15.33 -9.41 29.52
C GLY A 72 15.62 -8.03 28.93
N ASP A 73 16.89 -7.64 28.89
CA ASP A 73 17.32 -6.32 28.45
C ASP A 73 17.24 -6.17 26.91
N SER A 74 17.41 -7.26 26.14
CA SER A 74 17.22 -7.24 24.69
C SER A 74 15.77 -6.89 24.33
N PHE A 75 14.80 -7.44 25.06
CA PHE A 75 13.39 -7.07 24.89
C PHE A 75 13.14 -5.60 25.28
N LYS A 76 13.67 -5.13 26.41
CA LYS A 76 13.48 -3.74 26.85
C LYS A 76 14.00 -2.76 25.80
N LYS A 77 15.21 -3.01 25.29
CA LYS A 77 15.83 -2.20 24.24
C LYS A 77 14.96 -2.18 22.98
N ARG A 78 14.56 -3.36 22.47
CA ARG A 78 13.73 -3.45 21.27
C ARG A 78 12.34 -2.82 21.45
N LEU A 79 11.73 -3.02 22.62
CA LEU A 79 10.45 -2.40 22.95
C LEU A 79 10.53 -0.87 22.94
N PHE A 80 11.60 -0.30 23.50
CA PHE A 80 11.84 1.15 23.50
C PHE A 80 12.00 1.66 22.07
N GLU A 81 12.88 1.05 21.26
CA GLU A 81 13.07 1.42 19.84
C GLU A 81 11.75 1.47 19.07
N LEU A 82 10.94 0.40 19.18
CA LEU A 82 9.67 0.30 18.45
C LEU A 82 8.60 1.26 19.00
N SER A 83 8.54 1.44 20.31
CA SER A 83 7.53 2.32 20.92
C SER A 83 7.76 3.79 20.58
N GLU A 84 9.01 4.23 20.48
CA GLU A 84 9.35 5.58 20.02
C GLU A 84 9.05 5.74 18.51
N THR A 85 9.49 4.78 17.69
CA THR A 85 9.33 4.90 16.24
C THR A 85 7.86 4.84 15.80
N LEU A 86 7.05 4.00 16.44
CA LEU A 86 5.63 3.80 16.13
C LEU A 86 4.71 4.61 17.05
N ASP A 87 5.26 5.49 17.89
CA ASP A 87 4.53 6.43 18.76
C ASP A 87 3.46 5.74 19.62
N PHE A 88 3.89 4.83 20.51
CA PHE A 88 2.99 4.16 21.45
C PHE A 88 3.58 3.98 22.87
N THR A 89 4.60 4.75 23.23
CA THR A 89 5.27 4.65 24.54
C THR A 89 4.29 4.86 25.70
N ASP A 90 3.35 5.78 25.57
CA ASP A 90 2.30 6.07 26.54
C ASP A 90 1.23 4.96 26.67
N LEU A 91 1.18 4.04 25.70
CA LEU A 91 0.20 2.95 25.63
C LEU A 91 0.70 1.64 26.25
N LEU A 92 1.98 1.53 26.60
CA LEU A 92 2.62 0.27 27.02
C LEU A 92 1.89 -0.47 28.13
N ASN A 93 1.35 0.25 29.10
CA ASN A 93 0.64 -0.30 30.26
C ASN A 93 -0.90 -0.32 30.07
N ARG A 94 -1.39 0.10 28.90
CA ARG A 94 -2.82 0.09 28.59
C ARG A 94 -3.24 -1.27 28.03
N SER A 95 -4.40 -1.77 28.46
CA SER A 95 -5.00 -2.98 27.88
C SER A 95 -5.32 -2.75 26.41
N VAL A 96 -5.00 -3.73 25.55
CA VAL A 96 -5.24 -3.69 24.10
C VAL A 96 -6.73 -3.51 23.77
N GLY A 97 -7.62 -4.04 24.60
CA GLY A 97 -9.08 -3.86 24.44
C GLY A 97 -9.55 -2.41 24.53
N LYS A 98 -8.76 -1.51 25.15
CA LYS A 98 -9.07 -0.07 25.32
C LYS A 98 -8.42 0.83 24.26
N LEU A 99 -7.74 0.26 23.28
CA LEU A 99 -7.06 1.00 22.22
C LEU A 99 -8.02 1.33 21.07
N SER A 100 -7.82 2.49 20.44
CA SER A 100 -8.44 2.81 19.16
C SER A 100 -7.95 1.85 18.05
N GLY A 101 -8.62 1.82 16.90
CA GLY A 101 -8.21 1.02 15.76
C GLY A 101 -6.80 1.33 15.29
N GLY A 102 -6.47 2.61 15.16
CA GLY A 102 -5.13 3.07 14.75
C GLY A 102 -4.04 2.77 15.79
N GLN A 103 -4.34 2.97 17.07
CA GLN A 103 -3.43 2.58 18.16
C GLN A 103 -3.14 1.08 18.12
N ARG A 104 -4.17 0.26 17.99
CA ARG A 104 -4.02 -1.19 17.91
C ARG A 104 -3.21 -1.61 16.67
N ARG A 105 -3.44 -0.95 15.52
CA ARG A 105 -2.69 -1.25 14.30
C ARG A 105 -1.19 -1.00 14.44
N ARG A 106 -0.80 0.10 15.10
CA ARG A 106 0.61 0.38 15.42
C ARG A 106 1.24 -0.72 16.27
N ILE A 107 0.50 -1.28 17.23
CA ILE A 107 0.97 -2.40 18.05
C ILE A 107 1.07 -3.70 17.25
N ASP A 108 0.14 -3.97 16.33
CA ASP A 108 0.23 -5.13 15.42
C ASP A 108 1.49 -5.06 14.56
N VAL A 109 1.83 -3.87 14.05
CA VAL A 109 3.08 -3.64 13.30
C VAL A 109 4.30 -3.81 14.21
N ALA A 110 4.29 -3.25 15.42
CA ALA A 110 5.38 -3.44 16.39
C ALA A 110 5.61 -4.92 16.70
N ARG A 111 4.53 -5.68 16.89
CA ARG A 111 4.59 -7.13 17.13
C ARG A 111 5.27 -7.88 15.98
N ALA A 112 4.97 -7.51 14.74
CA ALA A 112 5.55 -8.12 13.55
C ALA A 112 7.05 -7.79 13.39
N LEU A 113 7.50 -6.68 13.95
CA LEU A 113 8.88 -6.17 13.84
C LEU A 113 9.80 -6.55 15.01
N LEU A 114 9.29 -7.23 16.06
CA LEU A 114 10.06 -7.55 17.26
C LEU A 114 11.39 -8.25 16.98
N HIS A 115 11.39 -9.22 16.08
CA HIS A 115 12.51 -10.08 15.75
C HIS A 115 13.38 -9.57 14.59
N LYS A 116 13.18 -8.32 14.15
CA LYS A 116 13.90 -7.69 13.02
C LYS A 116 13.82 -8.52 11.73
N PRO A 117 12.62 -8.71 11.17
CA PRO A 117 12.44 -9.53 9.97
C PRO A 117 13.15 -8.91 8.76
N GLU A 118 13.56 -9.77 7.80
CA GLU A 118 14.04 -9.33 6.50
C GLU A 118 12.89 -8.85 5.60
N ILE A 119 11.67 -9.41 5.81
CA ILE A 119 10.46 -9.07 5.06
C ILE A 119 9.31 -8.77 6.02
N LEU A 120 8.66 -7.63 5.85
CA LEU A 120 7.42 -7.27 6.52
C LEU A 120 6.25 -7.43 5.55
N ILE A 121 5.33 -8.35 5.83
CA ILE A 121 4.11 -8.57 5.06
C ILE A 121 2.95 -7.86 5.76
N LEU A 122 2.25 -7.01 5.01
CA LEU A 122 1.13 -6.21 5.49
C LEU A 122 -0.12 -6.50 4.64
N ASP A 123 -1.12 -7.15 5.24
CA ASP A 123 -2.39 -7.39 4.54
C ASP A 123 -3.38 -6.26 4.89
N GLU A 124 -3.59 -5.36 3.92
CA GLU A 124 -4.44 -4.17 4.01
C GLU A 124 -4.21 -3.37 5.31
N PRO A 125 -2.98 -2.86 5.55
CA PRO A 125 -2.58 -2.36 6.86
C PRO A 125 -3.33 -1.11 7.33
N THR A 126 -3.91 -0.36 6.41
CA THR A 126 -4.51 0.96 6.68
C THR A 126 -6.03 0.99 6.57
N THR A 127 -6.65 -0.17 6.27
CA THR A 127 -8.11 -0.28 6.17
C THR A 127 -8.78 0.13 7.48
N GLY A 128 -9.73 1.07 7.38
CA GLY A 128 -10.47 1.60 8.54
C GLY A 128 -9.70 2.61 9.40
N LEU A 129 -8.52 3.07 8.96
CA LEU A 129 -7.79 4.15 9.61
C LEU A 129 -8.18 5.50 9.01
N ASP A 130 -8.21 6.53 9.86
CA ASP A 130 -8.33 7.90 9.40
C ASP A 130 -7.08 8.34 8.61
N PRO A 131 -7.17 9.35 7.74
CA PRO A 131 -6.07 9.78 6.86
C PRO A 131 -4.79 10.15 7.62
N GLN A 132 -4.91 10.83 8.76
CA GLN A 132 -3.75 11.27 9.54
C GLN A 132 -3.01 10.07 10.17
N THR A 133 -3.75 9.13 10.74
CA THR A 133 -3.20 7.89 11.30
C THR A 133 -2.51 7.06 10.21
N ARG A 134 -3.08 7.00 8.99
CA ARG A 134 -2.48 6.32 7.84
C ARG A 134 -1.12 6.92 7.48
N VAL A 135 -1.04 8.24 7.30
CA VAL A 135 0.22 8.93 6.98
C VAL A 135 1.28 8.69 8.06
N THR A 136 0.89 8.77 9.34
CA THR A 136 1.81 8.54 10.47
C THR A 136 2.35 7.10 10.47
N LEU A 137 1.48 6.11 10.24
CA LEU A 137 1.88 4.71 10.16
C LEU A 137 2.87 4.45 9.01
N TRP A 138 2.58 4.99 7.82
CA TRP A 138 3.46 4.84 6.66
C TRP A 138 4.82 5.48 6.85
N ARG A 139 4.90 6.67 7.44
CA ARG A 139 6.18 7.31 7.78
C ARG A 139 7.02 6.46 8.72
N ALA A 140 6.40 5.86 9.73
CA ALA A 140 7.10 4.98 10.66
C ALA A 140 7.59 3.69 9.99
N ILE A 141 6.77 3.04 9.15
CA ILE A 141 7.16 1.85 8.37
C ILE A 141 8.31 2.18 7.41
N GLU A 142 8.23 3.29 6.70
CA GLU A 142 9.26 3.70 5.75
C GLU A 142 10.59 4.02 6.45
N ASN A 143 10.55 4.65 7.62
CA ASN A 143 11.75 4.86 8.43
C ASN A 143 12.39 3.53 8.84
N LEU A 144 11.59 2.57 9.33
CA LEU A 144 12.06 1.25 9.72
C LEU A 144 12.58 0.44 8.52
N ARG A 145 11.92 0.54 7.35
CA ARG A 145 12.37 -0.08 6.11
C ARG A 145 13.80 0.33 5.77
N LYS A 146 14.08 1.64 5.87
CA LYS A 146 15.41 2.21 5.57
C LYS A 146 16.45 1.85 6.63
N THR A 147 16.10 1.97 7.90
CA THR A 147 17.05 1.76 9.01
C THR A 147 17.38 0.29 9.25
N GLU A 148 16.44 -0.62 8.99
CA GLU A 148 16.63 -2.07 9.18
C GLU A 148 16.89 -2.80 7.85
N ASN A 149 16.99 -2.09 6.72
CA ASN A 149 17.19 -2.65 5.37
C ASN A 149 16.19 -3.78 5.05
N MET A 150 14.92 -3.52 5.32
CA MET A 150 13.83 -4.48 5.26
C MET A 150 13.02 -4.33 3.97
N THR A 151 12.57 -5.43 3.38
CA THR A 151 11.59 -5.41 2.29
C THR A 151 10.18 -5.33 2.87
N VAL A 152 9.35 -4.42 2.36
CA VAL A 152 7.93 -4.33 2.71
C VAL A 152 7.10 -4.87 1.56
N PHE A 153 6.34 -5.93 1.81
CA PHE A 153 5.35 -6.49 0.88
C PHE A 153 3.95 -6.18 1.43
N LEU A 154 3.15 -5.44 0.67
CA LEU A 154 1.83 -5.05 1.13
C LEU A 154 0.74 -5.40 0.12
N THR A 155 -0.46 -5.67 0.62
CA THR A 155 -1.67 -5.62 -0.20
C THR A 155 -2.47 -4.38 0.17
N THR A 156 -3.04 -3.74 -0.83
CA THR A 156 -3.89 -2.58 -0.63
C THR A 156 -4.95 -2.47 -1.71
N HIS A 157 -6.00 -1.75 -1.42
CA HIS A 157 -6.98 -1.24 -2.38
C HIS A 157 -6.92 0.30 -2.48
N TYR A 158 -6.00 0.94 -1.77
CA TYR A 158 -5.73 2.37 -1.87
C TYR A 158 -4.64 2.60 -2.92
N MET A 159 -5.01 3.27 -4.00
CA MET A 159 -4.09 3.49 -5.12
C MET A 159 -2.96 4.48 -4.80
N GLU A 160 -3.16 5.35 -3.82
CA GLU A 160 -2.10 6.23 -3.28
C GLU A 160 -0.94 5.41 -2.70
N GLU A 161 -1.24 4.34 -1.95
CA GLU A 161 -0.21 3.45 -1.40
C GLU A 161 0.54 2.68 -2.49
N ALA A 162 -0.16 2.28 -3.55
CA ALA A 162 0.46 1.66 -4.72
C ALA A 162 1.31 2.65 -5.52
N ALA A 163 0.95 3.94 -5.52
CA ALA A 163 1.71 4.97 -6.23
C ALA A 163 3.09 5.25 -5.62
N ASP A 164 3.24 4.99 -4.31
CA ASP A 164 4.47 5.20 -3.55
C ASP A 164 5.35 3.93 -3.45
N ALA A 165 4.88 2.80 -4.02
CA ALA A 165 5.63 1.55 -4.00
C ALA A 165 6.78 1.53 -5.04
N ASP A 166 7.84 0.77 -4.76
CA ASP A 166 8.93 0.55 -5.73
C ASP A 166 8.45 -0.35 -6.91
N TYR A 167 7.54 -1.28 -6.64
CA TYR A 167 7.01 -2.21 -7.64
C TYR A 167 5.58 -2.61 -7.30
N VAL A 168 4.72 -2.69 -8.30
CA VAL A 168 3.29 -2.99 -8.16
C VAL A 168 2.92 -4.21 -8.99
N VAL A 169 2.10 -5.09 -8.40
CA VAL A 169 1.46 -6.21 -9.09
C VAL A 169 -0.05 -6.05 -8.96
N ILE A 170 -0.73 -5.92 -10.10
CA ILE A 170 -2.19 -5.83 -10.16
C ILE A 170 -2.75 -7.24 -10.37
N LEU A 171 -3.48 -7.71 -9.36
CA LEU A 171 -4.18 -9.00 -9.39
C LEU A 171 -5.65 -8.77 -9.69
N ASP A 172 -6.18 -9.51 -10.65
CA ASP A 172 -7.62 -9.63 -10.89
C ASP A 172 -8.00 -11.09 -11.11
N SER A 173 -9.02 -11.54 -10.39
CA SER A 173 -9.61 -12.89 -10.53
C SER A 173 -8.55 -14.02 -10.46
N GLY A 174 -7.57 -13.88 -9.58
CA GLY A 174 -6.50 -14.85 -9.35
C GLY A 174 -5.36 -14.82 -10.38
N LYS A 175 -5.35 -13.85 -11.29
CA LYS A 175 -4.32 -13.70 -12.33
C LYS A 175 -3.61 -12.37 -12.19
N ILE A 176 -2.34 -12.33 -12.60
CA ILE A 176 -1.59 -11.08 -12.75
C ILE A 176 -2.06 -10.41 -14.04
N SER A 177 -2.73 -9.27 -13.90
CA SER A 177 -3.22 -8.46 -15.03
C SER A 177 -2.18 -7.46 -15.51
N ALA A 178 -1.38 -6.90 -14.61
CA ALA A 178 -0.24 -6.05 -14.93
C ALA A 178 0.77 -6.03 -13.77
N CYS A 179 2.03 -5.75 -14.08
CA CYS A 179 3.06 -5.52 -13.08
C CYS A 179 4.14 -4.59 -13.64
N GLY A 180 4.84 -3.89 -12.75
CA GLY A 180 5.90 -2.94 -13.06
C GLY A 180 6.05 -1.86 -12.00
N THR A 181 6.94 -0.91 -12.20
CA THR A 181 7.00 0.29 -11.37
C THR A 181 5.75 1.15 -11.60
N PRO A 182 5.33 1.97 -10.63
CA PRO A 182 4.19 2.88 -10.81
C PRO A 182 4.33 3.78 -12.05
N ILE A 183 5.54 4.23 -12.37
CA ILE A 183 5.80 5.07 -13.54
C ILE A 183 5.60 4.29 -14.85
N GLU A 184 6.13 3.06 -14.94
CA GLU A 184 5.93 2.20 -16.11
C GLU A 184 4.46 1.88 -16.35
N LEU A 185 3.73 1.57 -15.27
CA LEU A 185 2.30 1.28 -15.34
C LEU A 185 1.49 2.49 -15.79
N LYS A 186 1.75 3.67 -15.23
CA LYS A 186 1.10 4.92 -15.66
C LYS A 186 1.37 5.23 -17.14
N ASN A 187 2.63 5.18 -17.55
CA ASN A 187 3.02 5.45 -18.93
C ASN A 187 2.38 4.46 -19.94
N LYS A 188 2.21 3.19 -19.52
CA LYS A 188 1.65 2.14 -20.38
C LYS A 188 0.13 2.16 -20.48
N TYR A 189 -0.58 2.52 -19.42
CA TYR A 189 -2.01 2.28 -19.31
C TYR A 189 -2.87 3.54 -19.19
N THR A 190 -2.30 4.74 -18.96
CA THR A 190 -3.12 5.95 -18.75
C THR A 190 -2.86 7.10 -19.69
N GLY A 191 -1.62 7.41 -20.04
CA GLY A 191 -1.26 8.69 -20.64
C GLY A 191 -1.26 9.85 -19.64
N ASP A 192 -1.25 11.08 -20.14
CA ASP A 192 -1.31 12.32 -19.38
C ASP A 192 -2.64 13.04 -19.59
N PHE A 193 -2.96 13.98 -18.73
CA PHE A 193 -4.20 14.74 -18.82
C PHE A 193 -3.92 16.23 -18.72
N ILE A 194 -4.68 17.02 -19.51
CA ILE A 194 -4.71 18.47 -19.38
C ILE A 194 -6.09 18.84 -18.84
N THR A 195 -6.15 19.44 -17.66
CA THR A 195 -7.38 20.00 -17.13
C THR A 195 -7.45 21.46 -17.54
N LEU A 196 -8.49 21.84 -18.26
CA LEU A 196 -8.74 23.19 -18.76
C LEU A 196 -9.82 23.86 -17.92
N TYR A 197 -9.50 24.99 -17.32
CA TYR A 197 -10.43 25.80 -16.55
C TYR A 197 -10.96 26.95 -17.39
N GLY A 198 -12.28 27.17 -17.34
CA GLY A 198 -12.93 28.27 -18.06
C GLY A 198 -13.01 28.14 -19.59
N ALA A 199 -12.56 27.02 -20.16
CA ALA A 199 -12.78 26.71 -21.57
C ALA A 199 -14.23 26.29 -21.81
N ASN A 200 -14.73 26.52 -23.03
CA ASN A 200 -16.03 26.02 -23.45
C ASN A 200 -15.90 24.72 -24.27
N GLU A 201 -17.01 23.99 -24.40
CA GLU A 201 -17.03 22.69 -25.07
C GLU A 201 -16.58 22.74 -26.53
N ASN A 202 -16.89 23.82 -27.26
CA ASN A 202 -16.46 23.98 -28.62
C ASN A 202 -14.95 24.09 -28.75
N GLU A 203 -14.31 24.90 -27.88
CA GLU A 203 -12.84 25.03 -27.82
C GLU A 203 -12.16 23.71 -27.56
N VAL A 204 -12.71 22.91 -26.63
CA VAL A 204 -12.13 21.61 -26.27
C VAL A 204 -12.31 20.55 -27.35
N SER A 205 -13.48 20.53 -28.02
CA SER A 205 -13.76 19.61 -29.13
C SER A 205 -12.83 19.80 -30.33
N GLU A 206 -12.36 21.02 -30.58
CA GLU A 206 -11.38 21.34 -31.61
C GLU A 206 -10.00 20.73 -31.39
N LEU A 207 -9.67 20.33 -30.16
CA LEU A 207 -8.38 19.73 -29.85
C LEU A 207 -8.21 18.31 -30.40
N SER A 208 -9.30 17.66 -30.84
CA SER A 208 -9.32 16.32 -31.45
C SER A 208 -8.74 15.21 -30.54
N TYR A 209 -8.78 15.40 -29.23
CA TYR A 209 -8.42 14.41 -28.20
C TYR A 209 -9.67 14.02 -27.41
N PRO A 210 -9.69 12.80 -26.83
CA PRO A 210 -10.76 12.43 -25.89
C PRO A 210 -10.80 13.39 -24.71
N TYR A 211 -11.99 13.81 -24.33
CA TYR A 211 -12.18 14.68 -23.17
C TYR A 211 -13.43 14.30 -22.37
N GLU A 212 -13.44 14.69 -21.12
CA GLU A 212 -14.58 14.58 -20.21
C GLU A 212 -14.80 15.90 -19.47
N LYS A 213 -16.04 16.20 -19.13
CA LYS A 213 -16.38 17.35 -18.30
C LYS A 213 -16.30 16.96 -16.83
N ILE A 214 -15.51 17.70 -16.04
CA ILE A 214 -15.35 17.51 -14.59
C ILE A 214 -15.71 18.81 -13.88
N GLY A 215 -16.92 18.89 -13.31
CA GLY A 215 -17.43 20.12 -12.72
C GLY A 215 -17.50 21.25 -13.76
N ASP A 216 -16.78 22.34 -13.50
CA ASP A 216 -16.69 23.50 -14.39
C ASP A 216 -15.46 23.47 -15.31
N ALA A 217 -14.71 22.36 -15.33
CA ALA A 217 -13.52 22.17 -16.15
C ALA A 217 -13.68 21.02 -17.16
N TYR A 218 -12.78 20.97 -18.12
CA TYR A 218 -12.65 19.87 -19.07
C TYR A 218 -11.31 19.18 -18.89
N ARG A 219 -11.30 17.85 -18.79
CA ARG A 219 -10.11 17.00 -18.71
C ARG A 219 -9.88 16.34 -20.06
N VAL A 220 -8.79 16.70 -20.72
CA VAL A 220 -8.38 16.20 -22.04
C VAL A 220 -7.31 15.15 -21.87
N ALA A 221 -7.53 13.94 -22.40
CA ALA A 221 -6.55 12.87 -22.35
C ALA A 221 -5.56 13.00 -23.52
N VAL A 222 -4.27 12.99 -23.22
CA VAL A 222 -3.18 13.05 -24.19
C VAL A 222 -2.21 11.88 -24.00
N PRO A 223 -1.49 11.43 -25.04
CA PRO A 223 -0.58 10.28 -24.91
C PRO A 223 0.53 10.47 -23.88
N ASP A 224 1.11 11.65 -23.82
CA ASP A 224 2.22 11.99 -22.94
C ASP A 224 2.37 13.51 -22.77
N THR A 225 3.29 13.92 -21.89
CA THR A 225 3.59 15.35 -21.63
C THR A 225 4.12 16.08 -22.86
N ALA A 226 4.80 15.40 -23.77
CA ALA A 226 5.31 16.03 -25.01
C ALA A 226 4.14 16.40 -25.94
N ALA A 227 3.16 15.50 -26.08
CA ALA A 227 1.92 15.78 -26.82
C ALA A 227 1.13 16.92 -26.17
N ALA A 228 1.04 16.95 -24.82
CA ALA A 228 0.43 18.07 -24.10
C ALA A 228 1.11 19.40 -24.43
N THR A 229 2.44 19.44 -24.35
CA THR A 229 3.24 20.64 -24.65
C THR A 229 3.05 21.09 -26.09
N ALA A 230 3.09 20.16 -27.06
CA ALA A 230 2.88 20.47 -28.47
C ALA A 230 1.48 21.06 -28.73
N LEU A 231 0.47 20.54 -28.04
CA LEU A 231 -0.90 21.01 -28.16
C LEU A 231 -1.05 22.43 -27.60
N ILE A 232 -0.47 22.72 -26.44
CA ILE A 232 -0.49 24.05 -25.82
C ILE A 232 0.21 25.08 -26.70
N VAL A 233 1.39 24.74 -27.26
CA VAL A 233 2.12 25.63 -28.16
C VAL A 233 1.33 25.90 -29.45
N LYS A 234 0.60 24.92 -29.98
CA LYS A 234 -0.19 25.02 -31.20
C LYS A 234 -1.44 25.87 -31.03
N ARG A 235 -2.08 25.87 -29.86
CA ARG A 235 -3.37 26.52 -29.59
C ARG A 235 -3.38 27.33 -28.29
N PRO A 236 -2.42 28.26 -28.08
CA PRO A 236 -2.24 28.95 -26.80
C PRO A 236 -3.49 29.74 -26.36
N GLU A 237 -4.36 30.10 -27.27
CA GLU A 237 -5.61 30.81 -27.00
C GLU A 237 -6.62 29.99 -26.18
N ILE A 238 -6.56 28.65 -26.23
CA ILE A 238 -7.44 27.73 -25.48
C ILE A 238 -6.86 27.49 -24.09
N PHE A 239 -5.53 27.41 -24.00
CA PHE A 239 -4.80 27.04 -22.76
C PHE A 239 -4.47 28.28 -21.92
N ARG A 240 -5.49 29.02 -21.45
CA ARG A 240 -5.33 30.24 -20.63
C ARG A 240 -5.13 29.92 -19.16
N ASP A 241 -5.87 28.94 -18.66
CA ASP A 241 -5.79 28.41 -17.30
C ASP A 241 -5.90 26.90 -17.36
N TYR A 242 -4.80 26.21 -17.02
CA TYR A 242 -4.72 24.76 -17.17
C TYR A 242 -3.73 24.12 -16.21
N GLU A 243 -3.92 22.84 -15.98
CA GLU A 243 -3.02 21.98 -15.25
C GLU A 243 -2.68 20.72 -16.07
N ILE A 244 -1.41 20.34 -16.12
CA ILE A 244 -1.00 19.05 -16.70
C ILE A 244 -0.76 18.07 -15.56
N THR A 245 -1.47 16.95 -15.58
CA THR A 245 -1.31 15.88 -14.59
C THR A 245 -0.99 14.57 -15.28
N LYS A 246 -0.08 13.80 -14.71
CA LYS A 246 0.10 12.39 -15.11
C LYS A 246 -1.09 11.55 -14.65
N GLY A 247 -1.36 10.49 -15.38
CA GLY A 247 -2.36 9.51 -14.97
C GLY A 247 -2.09 8.98 -13.57
N LYS A 248 -3.16 8.72 -12.84
CA LYS A 248 -3.10 8.17 -11.47
C LYS A 248 -3.10 6.64 -11.50
N MET A 249 -2.71 6.01 -10.40
CA MET A 249 -2.81 4.54 -10.26
C MET A 249 -4.26 4.05 -10.31
N ASP A 250 -5.23 4.90 -9.96
CA ASP A 250 -6.66 4.64 -10.14
C ASP A 250 -7.00 4.42 -11.61
N ASP A 251 -6.50 5.30 -12.50
CA ASP A 251 -6.72 5.20 -13.95
C ASP A 251 -6.06 3.93 -14.51
N VAL A 252 -4.85 3.58 -14.05
CA VAL A 252 -4.18 2.30 -14.39
C VAL A 252 -5.05 1.12 -14.01
N PHE A 253 -5.54 1.12 -12.77
CA PHE A 253 -6.34 0.03 -12.25
C PHE A 253 -7.63 -0.15 -13.04
N LEU A 254 -8.35 0.94 -13.36
CA LEU A 254 -9.56 0.93 -14.16
C LEU A 254 -9.30 0.39 -15.57
N THR A 255 -8.22 0.85 -16.21
CA THR A 255 -7.85 0.42 -17.57
C THR A 255 -7.52 -1.07 -17.61
N VAL A 256 -6.74 -1.55 -16.63
CA VAL A 256 -6.24 -2.95 -16.60
C VAL A 256 -7.32 -3.94 -16.22
N THR A 257 -8.24 -3.57 -15.31
CA THR A 257 -9.26 -4.50 -14.79
C THR A 257 -10.66 -4.29 -15.36
N GLY A 258 -10.93 -3.14 -15.98
CA GLY A 258 -12.26 -2.74 -16.43
C GLY A 258 -13.27 -2.51 -15.29
N LYS A 259 -12.80 -2.41 -14.03
CA LYS A 259 -13.64 -2.34 -12.82
C LYS A 259 -13.41 -1.02 -12.09
N LYS A 260 -14.51 -0.33 -11.73
CA LYS A 260 -14.42 0.84 -10.82
C LYS A 260 -13.95 0.42 -9.43
N LEU A 261 -13.14 1.25 -8.79
CA LEU A 261 -12.77 1.08 -7.39
C LEU A 261 -14.02 1.20 -6.51
N THR A 262 -14.29 0.19 -5.70
CA THR A 262 -15.38 0.25 -4.71
C THR A 262 -14.99 1.22 -3.60
N GLY A 263 -15.43 2.45 -3.68
CA GLY A 263 -15.16 3.53 -2.72
C GLY A 263 -15.85 4.84 -3.08
N ASP A 264 -16.25 5.01 -4.34
CA ASP A 264 -16.92 6.24 -4.83
C ASP A 264 -18.46 6.12 -4.91
N GLU A 265 -19.06 5.09 -4.36
CA GLU A 265 -20.52 5.02 -4.24
C GLU A 265 -20.97 5.62 -2.91
N ASN A 266 -20.71 6.91 -2.68
CA ASN A 266 -21.49 7.77 -1.76
C ASN A 266 -20.84 9.15 -1.62
N LYS A 267 -21.11 10.00 -2.60
CA LYS A 267 -21.28 11.44 -2.37
C LYS A 267 -22.24 12.00 -3.42
#